data_1f01011049dac58d5fcadfb033903e23
#
_entry.id   1f01011049dac58d5fcadfb033903e23
#
_cell.length_a   1.000
_cell.length_b   1.000
_cell.length_c   1.000
_cell.angle_alpha   90.00
_cell.angle_beta   90.00
_cell.angle_gamma   90.00
#
_symmetry.space_group_name_H-M   'P 1'
#
loop_
_entity.id
_entity.type
_entity.pdbx_description
1 polymer ?
#
loop_
_entity_poly.entity_id
_entity_poly.type
_entity_poly.pdbx_seq_one_letter_code
_entity_poly.pdbx_strand_id
1 'polypeptide(L)'
;MSIENTTHILTRTVDRLSESESLKGLFHEHYDGDPLPSAKALEEIIDLARAILFPGFYGKSSVNIQTLKYHIGVKIERMHKLLCEQILAGLCFTAPACDETNCTCNDNACTRDEKTSRELKAQAKKMAAQLIARLPDIRKILATDVEAAYNGDPAATSRSEIIACYPVIKALTNYRIAHELVLLGVPLIPRVMTEMAHSETGIDIHPAATIGKYFTIDHGTGVVIGATCIIGDNVKLYQGVTLGAKSFPLDENGNPIKGIQRHPILKDNVVVYANATILGRITIGEGCVIGGNVWVTRSMKPNTKKYKKEKTDNLEFEYHNGTGI
;
A
#
# COMPACT_ATOMS: atom_id res chain seq x y z
N MET A 1 42.49 -10.17 -22.41
CA MET A 1 41.67 -11.37 -22.25
C MET A 1 41.28 -11.85 -23.64
N SER A 2 41.58 -13.11 -24.01
CA SER A 2 41.17 -13.64 -25.31
C SER A 2 39.64 -13.91 -25.34
N ILE A 3 39.06 -13.88 -26.54
CA ILE A 3 37.60 -14.13 -26.75
C ILE A 3 37.23 -15.53 -26.21
N GLU A 4 38.10 -16.56 -26.34
CA GLU A 4 37.90 -17.88 -25.78
C GLU A 4 37.74 -17.89 -24.25
N ASN A 5 38.50 -17.06 -23.53
CA ASN A 5 38.43 -16.98 -22.08
C ASN A 5 37.07 -16.35 -21.64
N THR A 6 36.57 -15.39 -22.37
CA THR A 6 35.25 -14.75 -22.07
C THR A 6 34.11 -15.74 -22.27
N THR A 7 34.04 -16.49 -23.36
CA THR A 7 33.02 -17.50 -23.62
C THR A 7 32.99 -18.57 -22.54
N HIS A 8 34.15 -19.07 -22.11
CA HIS A 8 34.25 -20.05 -21.04
C HIS A 8 33.73 -19.51 -19.70
N ILE A 9 34.04 -18.24 -19.38
CA ILE A 9 33.53 -17.58 -18.17
C ILE A 9 31.97 -17.48 -18.22
N LEU A 10 31.43 -17.05 -19.37
CA LEU A 10 29.96 -16.92 -19.52
C LEU A 10 29.26 -18.28 -19.37
N THR A 11 29.73 -19.32 -20.07
CA THR A 11 29.16 -20.68 -19.97
C THR A 11 29.18 -21.18 -18.52
N ARG A 12 30.31 -21.12 -17.86
CA ARG A 12 30.46 -21.54 -16.47
C ARG A 12 29.55 -20.74 -15.52
N THR A 13 29.33 -19.45 -15.80
CA THR A 13 28.44 -18.63 -15.00
C THR A 13 26.99 -19.05 -15.20
N VAL A 14 26.56 -19.35 -16.43
CA VAL A 14 25.23 -19.87 -16.74
C VAL A 14 25.01 -21.20 -16.02
N ASP A 15 25.97 -22.16 -16.18
CA ASP A 15 25.86 -23.48 -15.53
C ASP A 15 25.65 -23.34 -14.01
N ARG A 16 26.47 -22.51 -13.34
CA ARG A 16 26.39 -22.30 -11.89
C ARG A 16 25.10 -21.61 -11.46
N LEU A 17 24.56 -20.66 -12.25
CA LEU A 17 23.30 -19.98 -11.94
C LEU A 17 22.09 -20.87 -12.18
N SER A 18 22.20 -21.91 -13.02
CA SER A 18 21.13 -22.86 -13.31
C SER A 18 21.15 -24.12 -12.43
N GLU A 19 22.15 -24.28 -11.54
CA GLU A 19 22.19 -25.36 -10.56
C GLU A 19 20.97 -25.29 -9.62
N SER A 20 20.25 -26.41 -9.44
CA SER A 20 19.04 -26.49 -8.61
C SER A 20 19.27 -26.01 -7.17
N GLU A 21 20.44 -26.27 -6.60
CA GLU A 21 20.79 -25.82 -5.24
C GLU A 21 20.90 -24.29 -5.16
N SER A 22 21.40 -23.64 -6.23
CA SER A 22 21.48 -22.17 -6.29
C SER A 22 20.11 -21.49 -6.45
N LEU A 23 19.11 -22.21 -6.93
CA LEU A 23 17.76 -21.74 -7.20
C LEU A 23 16.81 -21.95 -6.00
N LYS A 24 17.21 -22.73 -5.00
CA LYS A 24 16.37 -23.10 -3.86
C LYS A 24 15.77 -21.87 -3.14
N GLY A 25 14.45 -21.74 -3.18
CA GLY A 25 13.69 -20.63 -2.60
C GLY A 25 13.80 -19.31 -3.37
N LEU A 26 14.51 -19.28 -4.50
CA LEU A 26 14.68 -18.10 -5.36
C LEU A 26 14.03 -18.25 -6.73
N PHE A 27 13.65 -19.47 -7.11
CA PHE A 27 12.96 -19.77 -8.35
C PHE A 27 11.45 -19.88 -8.09
N HIS A 28 10.66 -19.19 -8.92
CA HIS A 28 9.21 -19.25 -8.89
C HIS A 28 8.72 -20.09 -10.05
N GLU A 29 8.22 -21.28 -9.74
CA GLU A 29 7.58 -22.17 -10.71
C GLU A 29 6.17 -21.69 -11.00
N HIS A 30 5.82 -21.59 -12.26
CA HIS A 30 4.49 -21.21 -12.73
C HIS A 30 4.06 -22.10 -13.90
N TYR A 31 2.76 -22.17 -14.15
CA TYR A 31 2.25 -22.91 -15.30
C TYR A 31 2.53 -22.14 -16.60
N ASP A 32 2.88 -22.87 -17.64
CA ASP A 32 3.09 -22.29 -18.97
C ASP A 32 1.83 -21.59 -19.48
N GLY A 33 1.99 -20.34 -19.91
CA GLY A 33 0.90 -19.51 -20.38
C GLY A 33 0.17 -18.71 -19.29
N ASP A 34 0.49 -18.90 -18.00
CA ASP A 34 -0.02 -18.03 -16.94
C ASP A 34 0.60 -16.65 -17.02
N PRO A 35 -0.20 -15.56 -16.86
CA PRO A 35 0.34 -14.20 -16.86
C PRO A 35 1.12 -13.93 -15.58
N LEU A 36 2.19 -13.13 -15.70
CA LEU A 36 2.95 -12.62 -14.55
C LEU A 36 2.52 -11.19 -14.20
N PRO A 37 2.58 -10.81 -12.90
CA PRO A 37 2.35 -9.43 -12.48
C PRO A 37 3.33 -8.46 -13.16
N SER A 38 2.81 -7.36 -13.69
CA SER A 38 3.59 -6.34 -14.40
C SER A 38 3.57 -5.01 -13.65
N ALA A 39 4.72 -4.57 -13.14
CA ALA A 39 4.85 -3.27 -12.49
C ALA A 39 4.36 -2.13 -13.41
N LYS A 40 4.73 -2.15 -14.69
CA LYS A 40 4.31 -1.14 -15.66
C LYS A 40 2.79 -1.09 -15.87
N ALA A 41 2.11 -2.26 -15.88
CA ALA A 41 0.66 -2.30 -15.99
C ALA A 41 -0.01 -1.78 -14.73
N LEU A 42 0.58 -2.03 -13.55
CA LEU A 42 0.10 -1.51 -12.28
C LEU A 42 0.29 0.01 -12.18
N GLU A 43 1.41 0.55 -12.66
CA GLU A 43 1.60 2.01 -12.81
C GLU A 43 0.50 2.63 -13.66
N GLU A 44 0.20 2.04 -14.84
CA GLU A 44 -0.88 2.52 -15.71
C GLU A 44 -2.25 2.47 -15.01
N ILE A 45 -2.54 1.42 -14.24
CA ILE A 45 -3.78 1.31 -13.45
C ILE A 45 -3.88 2.46 -12.44
N ILE A 46 -2.81 2.76 -11.71
CA ILE A 46 -2.78 3.84 -10.72
C ILE A 46 -2.94 5.21 -11.40
N ASP A 47 -2.28 5.45 -12.53
CA ASP A 47 -2.41 6.70 -13.29
C ASP A 47 -3.84 6.90 -13.83
N LEU A 48 -4.45 5.84 -14.35
CA LEU A 48 -5.85 5.87 -14.78
C LEU A 48 -6.78 6.15 -13.60
N ALA A 49 -6.54 5.50 -12.45
CA ALA A 49 -7.31 5.71 -11.23
C ALA A 49 -7.20 7.16 -10.74
N ARG A 50 -6.00 7.72 -10.66
CA ARG A 50 -5.77 9.14 -10.29
C ARG A 50 -6.53 10.08 -11.23
N ALA A 51 -6.46 9.83 -12.55
CA ALA A 51 -7.16 10.64 -13.56
C ALA A 51 -8.69 10.48 -13.52
N ILE A 52 -9.20 9.34 -13.08
CA ILE A 52 -10.63 9.10 -12.86
C ILE A 52 -11.09 9.78 -11.56
N LEU A 53 -10.35 9.60 -10.47
CA LEU A 53 -10.72 10.08 -9.14
C LEU A 53 -10.59 11.60 -9.00
N PHE A 54 -9.59 12.20 -9.64
CA PHE A 54 -9.30 13.63 -9.66
C PHE A 54 -9.22 14.17 -11.10
N PRO A 55 -10.36 14.26 -11.81
CA PRO A 55 -10.37 14.69 -13.21
C PRO A 55 -9.86 16.13 -13.34
N GLY A 56 -8.99 16.35 -14.32
CA GLY A 56 -8.36 17.65 -14.58
C GLY A 56 -7.04 17.88 -13.82
N PHE A 57 -6.70 17.05 -12.81
CA PHE A 57 -5.41 17.15 -12.10
C PHE A 57 -4.36 16.21 -12.68
N TYR A 58 -4.78 15.04 -13.16
CA TYR A 58 -3.89 14.01 -13.67
C TYR A 58 -4.24 13.66 -15.10
N GLY A 59 -3.21 13.33 -15.91
CA GLY A 59 -3.37 12.98 -17.34
C GLY A 59 -2.89 14.08 -18.29
N LYS A 60 -2.86 13.75 -19.59
CA LYS A 60 -2.28 14.61 -20.63
C LYS A 60 -3.31 15.46 -21.40
N SER A 61 -4.60 15.33 -21.13
CA SER A 61 -5.65 16.01 -21.89
C SER A 61 -6.46 16.97 -21.03
N SER A 62 -6.76 18.13 -21.57
CA SER A 62 -7.74 19.05 -20.99
C SER A 62 -9.11 18.38 -20.91
N VAL A 63 -9.72 18.41 -19.75
CA VAL A 63 -11.05 17.84 -19.50
C VAL A 63 -11.99 18.98 -19.16
N ASN A 64 -13.12 19.09 -19.87
CA ASN A 64 -14.19 20.01 -19.52
C ASN A 64 -15.44 19.22 -19.08
N ILE A 65 -16.38 19.92 -18.46
CA ILE A 65 -17.58 19.29 -17.89
C ILE A 65 -18.42 18.55 -18.93
N GLN A 66 -18.46 19.00 -20.17
CA GLN A 66 -19.23 18.40 -21.24
C GLN A 66 -18.64 17.08 -21.73
N THR A 67 -17.32 16.96 -21.73
CA THR A 67 -16.59 15.77 -22.19
C THR A 67 -16.23 14.82 -21.05
N LEU A 68 -16.38 15.23 -19.80
CA LEU A 68 -15.97 14.47 -18.60
C LEU A 68 -16.47 13.03 -18.60
N LYS A 69 -17.75 12.81 -18.93
CA LYS A 69 -18.34 11.46 -18.97
C LYS A 69 -17.61 10.52 -19.92
N TYR A 70 -17.26 11.02 -21.12
CA TYR A 70 -16.54 10.22 -22.12
C TYR A 70 -15.10 9.94 -21.68
N HIS A 71 -14.42 10.94 -21.13
CA HIS A 71 -13.07 10.76 -20.59
C HIS A 71 -12.99 9.74 -19.47
N ILE A 72 -13.96 9.75 -18.55
CA ILE A 72 -14.06 8.76 -17.48
C ILE A 72 -14.38 7.39 -18.08
N GLY A 73 -15.32 7.29 -19.03
CA GLY A 73 -15.72 6.02 -19.64
C GLY A 73 -14.56 5.28 -20.29
N VAL A 74 -13.80 5.97 -21.14
CA VAL A 74 -12.60 5.38 -21.81
C VAL A 74 -11.56 4.91 -20.81
N LYS A 75 -11.30 5.71 -19.75
CA LYS A 75 -10.32 5.33 -18.71
C LYS A 75 -10.79 4.14 -17.88
N ILE A 76 -12.09 4.07 -17.54
CA ILE A 76 -12.66 2.93 -16.80
C ILE A 76 -12.55 1.65 -17.63
N GLU A 77 -12.85 1.70 -18.93
CA GLU A 77 -12.74 0.53 -19.81
C GLU A 77 -11.29 0.01 -19.87
N ARG A 78 -10.33 0.92 -20.08
CA ARG A 78 -8.90 0.57 -20.09
C ARG A 78 -8.44 0.02 -18.74
N MET A 79 -8.80 0.67 -17.63
CA MET A 79 -8.48 0.25 -16.28
C MET A 79 -9.06 -1.12 -15.96
N HIS A 80 -10.34 -1.37 -16.33
CA HIS A 80 -10.97 -2.67 -16.13
C HIS A 80 -10.24 -3.79 -16.85
N LYS A 81 -9.83 -3.57 -18.12
CA LYS A 81 -9.04 -4.55 -18.87
C LYS A 81 -7.73 -4.89 -18.17
N LEU A 82 -6.95 -3.88 -17.80
CA LEU A 82 -5.70 -4.06 -17.09
C LEU A 82 -5.88 -4.74 -15.72
N LEU A 83 -6.93 -4.37 -14.98
CA LEU A 83 -7.25 -5.02 -13.70
C LEU A 83 -7.57 -6.50 -13.89
N CYS A 84 -8.34 -6.88 -14.90
CA CYS A 84 -8.61 -8.29 -15.20
C CYS A 84 -7.30 -9.08 -15.42
N GLU A 85 -6.37 -8.51 -16.19
CA GLU A 85 -5.08 -9.12 -16.50
C GLU A 85 -4.19 -9.22 -15.25
N GLN A 86 -4.07 -8.15 -14.47
CA GLN A 86 -3.18 -8.11 -13.30
C GLN A 86 -3.74 -8.87 -12.10
N ILE A 87 -5.05 -8.87 -11.87
CA ILE A 87 -5.67 -9.71 -10.83
C ILE A 87 -5.50 -11.19 -11.19
N LEU A 88 -5.71 -11.57 -12.46
CA LEU A 88 -5.44 -12.92 -12.92
C LEU A 88 -3.97 -13.29 -12.67
N ALA A 89 -3.04 -12.43 -13.04
CA ALA A 89 -1.62 -12.64 -12.79
C ALA A 89 -1.31 -12.87 -11.31
N GLY A 90 -1.90 -12.08 -10.40
CA GLY A 90 -1.75 -12.26 -8.96
C GLY A 90 -2.32 -13.59 -8.46
N LEU A 91 -3.51 -13.98 -8.94
CA LEU A 91 -4.13 -15.28 -8.61
C LEU A 91 -3.30 -16.46 -9.10
N CYS A 92 -2.78 -16.38 -10.33
CA CYS A 92 -1.91 -17.42 -10.88
C CYS A 92 -0.58 -17.50 -10.12
N PHE A 93 0.02 -16.35 -9.80
CA PHE A 93 1.30 -16.27 -9.09
C PHE A 93 1.27 -16.90 -7.69
N THR A 94 0.14 -16.81 -7.00
CA THR A 94 0.01 -17.34 -5.62
C THR A 94 -0.64 -18.70 -5.56
N ALA A 95 -1.13 -19.23 -6.68
CA ALA A 95 -1.62 -20.59 -6.75
C ALA A 95 -0.45 -21.57 -6.56
N PRO A 96 -0.67 -22.71 -5.87
CA PRO A 96 0.38 -23.72 -5.74
C PRO A 96 0.96 -24.09 -7.11
N ALA A 97 2.27 -24.21 -7.18
CA ALA A 97 2.94 -24.83 -8.31
C ALA A 97 2.46 -26.27 -8.47
N CYS A 98 2.66 -26.83 -9.64
CA CYS A 98 2.32 -28.23 -9.92
C CYS A 98 2.94 -29.14 -8.86
N ASP A 99 2.12 -29.86 -8.12
CA ASP A 99 2.59 -30.92 -7.23
C ASP A 99 2.90 -32.17 -8.10
N GLU A 100 4.10 -32.72 -7.97
CA GLU A 100 4.54 -33.92 -8.73
C GLU A 100 3.55 -35.07 -8.63
N THR A 101 2.68 -35.10 -7.61
CA THR A 101 1.67 -36.12 -7.39
C THR A 101 0.39 -35.94 -8.22
N ASN A 102 0.12 -34.74 -8.75
CA ASN A 102 -1.12 -34.40 -9.47
C ASN A 102 -0.88 -33.79 -10.86
N CYS A 103 0.36 -33.76 -11.33
CA CYS A 103 0.68 -33.21 -12.64
C CYS A 103 0.60 -34.30 -13.74
N THR A 104 -0.25 -34.08 -14.72
CA THR A 104 -0.22 -34.79 -16.00
C THR A 104 0.74 -34.14 -16.98
N CYS A 105 1.90 -33.70 -16.49
CA CYS A 105 2.90 -33.02 -17.31
C CYS A 105 3.50 -34.05 -18.28
N ASN A 106 3.31 -33.85 -19.57
CA ASN A 106 4.12 -34.48 -20.60
C ASN A 106 5.42 -33.70 -20.75
N ASP A 107 6.50 -34.37 -20.64
CA ASP A 107 7.94 -34.10 -20.77
C ASP A 107 8.50 -32.69 -20.97
N ASN A 108 7.72 -31.61 -21.26
CA ASN A 108 8.28 -30.28 -21.51
C ASN A 108 7.39 -29.06 -21.14
N ALA A 109 6.16 -29.23 -20.68
CA ALA A 109 5.33 -28.10 -20.31
C ALA A 109 4.28 -28.46 -19.25
N CYS A 110 4.27 -27.73 -18.14
CA CYS A 110 3.22 -27.82 -17.14
C CYS A 110 2.17 -26.73 -17.41
N THR A 111 1.04 -27.12 -17.99
CA THR A 111 -0.08 -26.21 -18.26
C THR A 111 -1.19 -26.39 -17.24
N ARG A 112 -1.84 -25.28 -16.87
CA ARG A 112 -3.02 -25.32 -16.02
C ARG A 112 -4.21 -25.93 -16.79
N ASP A 113 -5.00 -26.75 -16.13
CA ASP A 113 -6.19 -27.33 -16.77
C ASP A 113 -7.19 -26.24 -17.19
N GLU A 114 -7.94 -26.50 -18.27
CA GLU A 114 -8.83 -25.50 -18.86
C GLU A 114 -9.95 -25.03 -17.92
N LYS A 115 -10.43 -25.91 -17.03
CA LYS A 115 -11.52 -25.59 -16.10
C LYS A 115 -11.01 -24.57 -15.07
N THR A 116 -9.90 -24.86 -14.41
CA THR A 116 -9.26 -23.96 -13.42
C THR A 116 -8.87 -22.64 -14.06
N SER A 117 -8.29 -22.65 -15.27
CA SER A 117 -7.95 -21.42 -16.00
C SER A 117 -9.19 -20.57 -16.29
N ARG A 118 -10.31 -21.18 -16.65
CA ARG A 118 -11.58 -20.48 -16.89
C ARG A 118 -12.18 -19.91 -15.61
N GLU A 119 -12.11 -20.64 -14.51
CA GLU A 119 -12.59 -20.20 -13.20
C GLU A 119 -11.77 -18.99 -12.69
N LEU A 120 -10.43 -19.02 -12.75
CA LEU A 120 -9.56 -17.91 -12.38
C LEU A 120 -9.82 -16.66 -13.22
N LYS A 121 -10.00 -16.80 -14.54
CA LYS A 121 -10.37 -15.68 -15.43
C LYS A 121 -11.73 -15.08 -15.06
N ALA A 122 -12.71 -15.89 -14.74
CA ALA A 122 -14.03 -15.42 -14.30
C ALA A 122 -13.96 -14.71 -12.95
N GLN A 123 -13.18 -15.24 -12.00
CA GLN A 123 -12.91 -14.63 -10.70
C GLN A 123 -12.22 -13.28 -10.84
N ALA A 124 -11.14 -13.19 -11.62
CA ALA A 124 -10.41 -11.94 -11.87
C ALA A 124 -11.32 -10.87 -12.48
N LYS A 125 -12.14 -11.23 -13.46
CA LYS A 125 -13.12 -10.31 -14.08
C LYS A 125 -14.16 -9.81 -13.07
N LYS A 126 -14.66 -10.68 -12.20
CA LYS A 126 -15.60 -10.32 -11.13
C LYS A 126 -14.97 -9.33 -10.14
N MET A 127 -13.75 -9.62 -9.66
CA MET A 127 -13.02 -8.76 -8.72
C MET A 127 -12.69 -7.40 -9.35
N ALA A 128 -12.26 -7.37 -10.61
CA ALA A 128 -12.01 -6.13 -11.35
C ALA A 128 -13.29 -5.25 -11.44
N ALA A 129 -14.41 -5.84 -11.80
CA ALA A 129 -15.70 -5.13 -11.86
C ALA A 129 -16.15 -4.62 -10.49
N GLN A 130 -15.92 -5.40 -9.42
CA GLN A 130 -16.22 -4.98 -8.05
C GLN A 130 -15.38 -3.79 -7.61
N LEU A 131 -14.06 -3.76 -7.92
CA LEU A 131 -13.23 -2.59 -7.65
C LEU A 131 -13.70 -1.36 -8.42
N ILE A 132 -14.01 -1.50 -9.72
CA ILE A 132 -14.54 -0.37 -10.52
C ILE A 132 -15.83 0.19 -9.89
N ALA A 133 -16.71 -0.66 -9.40
CA ALA A 133 -17.94 -0.23 -8.72
C ALA A 133 -17.67 0.53 -7.41
N ARG A 134 -16.52 0.34 -6.77
CA ARG A 134 -16.10 1.04 -5.53
C ARG A 134 -15.47 2.41 -5.79
N LEU A 135 -15.04 2.73 -7.02
CA LEU A 135 -14.37 4.02 -7.31
C LEU A 135 -15.15 5.27 -6.87
N PRO A 136 -16.49 5.34 -6.99
CA PRO A 136 -17.23 6.50 -6.48
C PRO A 136 -17.11 6.69 -4.96
N ASP A 137 -17.08 5.61 -4.18
CA ASP A 137 -16.94 5.67 -2.72
C ASP A 137 -15.50 5.96 -2.31
N ILE A 138 -14.51 5.41 -3.02
CA ILE A 138 -13.10 5.77 -2.87
C ILE A 138 -12.90 7.27 -3.11
N ARG A 139 -13.53 7.85 -4.14
CA ARG A 139 -13.49 9.30 -4.40
C ARG A 139 -14.05 10.11 -3.24
N LYS A 140 -15.19 9.68 -2.67
CA LYS A 140 -15.79 10.37 -1.51
C LYS A 140 -14.86 10.39 -0.31
N ILE A 141 -14.19 9.26 0.00
CA ILE A 141 -13.24 9.17 1.11
C ILE A 141 -12.02 10.06 0.82
N LEU A 142 -11.44 9.98 -0.37
CA LEU A 142 -10.31 10.82 -0.76
C LEU A 142 -10.65 12.33 -0.72
N ALA A 143 -11.88 12.71 -1.02
CA ALA A 143 -12.31 14.10 -0.86
C ALA A 143 -12.26 14.55 0.60
N THR A 144 -12.58 13.68 1.56
CA THR A 144 -12.41 13.98 3.00
C THR A 144 -10.93 14.06 3.40
N ASP A 145 -10.06 13.23 2.81
CA ASP A 145 -8.63 13.25 3.06
C ASP A 145 -7.99 14.56 2.52
N VAL A 146 -8.43 15.03 1.34
CA VAL A 146 -8.04 16.34 0.79
C VAL A 146 -8.47 17.49 1.71
N GLU A 147 -9.70 17.42 2.23
CA GLU A 147 -10.22 18.41 3.18
C GLU A 147 -9.40 18.44 4.47
N ALA A 148 -9.07 17.27 5.02
CA ALA A 148 -8.23 17.15 6.21
C ALA A 148 -6.82 17.73 5.99
N ALA A 149 -6.22 17.49 4.84
CA ALA A 149 -4.91 18.05 4.50
C ALA A 149 -4.99 19.59 4.37
N TYR A 150 -6.00 20.11 3.70
CA TYR A 150 -6.21 21.55 3.53
C TYR A 150 -6.44 22.26 4.87
N ASN A 151 -7.29 21.72 5.72
CA ASN A 151 -7.60 22.32 7.04
C ASN A 151 -6.47 22.12 8.05
N GLY A 152 -5.62 21.10 7.84
CA GLY A 152 -4.56 20.75 8.76
C GLY A 152 -3.23 21.46 8.50
N ASP A 153 -3.04 22.10 7.34
CA ASP A 153 -1.82 22.78 6.97
C ASP A 153 -2.06 24.28 6.74
N PRO A 154 -1.55 25.17 7.61
CA PRO A 154 -1.71 26.60 7.45
C PRO A 154 -0.99 27.16 6.20
N ALA A 155 -0.06 26.42 5.60
CA ALA A 155 0.63 26.84 4.37
C ALA A 155 -0.17 26.50 3.10
N ALA A 156 -1.19 25.66 3.18
CA ALA A 156 -1.99 25.26 2.03
C ALA A 156 -2.87 26.40 1.51
N THR A 157 -2.69 26.78 0.26
CA THR A 157 -3.42 27.90 -0.36
C THR A 157 -4.75 27.46 -0.98
N SER A 158 -4.87 26.20 -1.38
CA SER A 158 -6.08 25.66 -1.99
C SER A 158 -6.14 24.13 -1.96
N ARG A 159 -7.34 23.57 -2.07
CA ARG A 159 -7.54 22.12 -2.29
C ARG A 159 -6.90 21.62 -3.58
N SER A 160 -6.82 22.48 -4.59
CA SER A 160 -6.18 22.16 -5.85
C SER A 160 -4.67 21.94 -5.68
N GLU A 161 -4.03 22.76 -4.85
CA GLU A 161 -2.62 22.58 -4.49
C GLU A 161 -2.40 21.25 -3.75
N ILE A 162 -3.25 20.91 -2.78
CA ILE A 162 -3.20 19.63 -2.06
C ILE A 162 -3.24 18.45 -3.03
N ILE A 163 -4.20 18.46 -3.97
CA ILE A 163 -4.35 17.36 -4.94
C ILE A 163 -3.15 17.26 -5.88
N ALA A 164 -2.64 18.40 -6.34
CA ALA A 164 -1.59 18.43 -7.35
C ALA A 164 -0.18 18.17 -6.78
N CYS A 165 0.10 18.62 -5.54
CA CYS A 165 1.45 18.73 -5.01
C CYS A 165 1.74 17.82 -3.81
N TYR A 166 0.74 17.54 -2.96
CA TYR A 166 1.02 16.86 -1.69
C TYR A 166 1.23 15.35 -1.87
N PRO A 167 2.34 14.80 -1.38
CA PRO A 167 2.66 13.38 -1.53
C PRO A 167 1.63 12.48 -0.84
N VAL A 168 0.99 12.94 0.23
CA VAL A 168 -0.04 12.17 0.95
C VAL A 168 -1.21 11.78 0.05
N ILE A 169 -1.63 12.63 -0.91
CA ILE A 169 -2.75 12.30 -1.80
C ILE A 169 -2.39 11.17 -2.76
N LYS A 170 -1.15 11.11 -3.22
CA LYS A 170 -0.65 9.99 -4.02
C LYS A 170 -0.61 8.70 -3.20
N ALA A 171 -0.06 8.77 -1.99
CA ALA A 171 0.03 7.61 -1.08
C ALA A 171 -1.36 7.09 -0.71
N LEU A 172 -2.29 7.97 -0.31
CA LEU A 172 -3.66 7.58 0.04
C LEU A 172 -4.46 7.04 -1.15
N THR A 173 -4.25 7.59 -2.35
CA THR A 173 -4.92 7.06 -3.55
C THR A 173 -4.52 5.62 -3.81
N ASN A 174 -3.22 5.31 -3.80
CA ASN A 174 -2.72 3.95 -3.96
C ASN A 174 -3.23 3.04 -2.82
N TYR A 175 -3.13 3.51 -1.57
CA TYR A 175 -3.59 2.75 -0.40
C TYR A 175 -5.09 2.44 -0.47
N ARG A 176 -5.98 3.44 -0.73
CA ARG A 176 -7.44 3.24 -0.77
C ARG A 176 -7.83 2.21 -1.83
N ILE A 177 -7.20 2.24 -3.02
CA ILE A 177 -7.41 1.25 -4.08
C ILE A 177 -6.89 -0.12 -3.67
N ALA A 178 -5.67 -0.19 -3.16
CA ALA A 178 -5.04 -1.43 -2.73
C ALA A 178 -5.80 -2.08 -1.56
N HIS A 179 -6.34 -1.28 -0.64
CA HIS A 179 -7.16 -1.76 0.48
C HIS A 179 -8.44 -2.45 -0.01
N GLU A 180 -9.16 -1.86 -0.97
CA GLU A 180 -10.34 -2.50 -1.58
C GLU A 180 -9.97 -3.82 -2.27
N LEU A 181 -8.82 -3.91 -2.93
CA LEU A 181 -8.34 -5.16 -3.50
C LEU A 181 -8.01 -6.22 -2.43
N VAL A 182 -7.47 -5.81 -1.27
CA VAL A 182 -7.29 -6.72 -0.11
C VAL A 182 -8.63 -7.24 0.37
N LEU A 183 -9.65 -6.39 0.51
CA LEU A 183 -11.01 -6.78 0.92
C LEU A 183 -11.67 -7.71 -0.08
N LEU A 184 -11.33 -7.61 -1.36
CA LEU A 184 -11.77 -8.52 -2.42
C LEU A 184 -10.99 -9.85 -2.43
N GLY A 185 -9.93 -10.00 -1.62
CA GLY A 185 -9.10 -11.19 -1.58
C GLY A 185 -8.10 -11.30 -2.74
N VAL A 186 -7.75 -10.19 -3.39
CA VAL A 186 -6.71 -10.18 -4.43
C VAL A 186 -5.34 -10.33 -3.79
N PRO A 187 -4.56 -11.36 -4.16
CA PRO A 187 -3.23 -11.56 -3.60
C PRO A 187 -2.18 -10.69 -4.30
N LEU A 188 -1.04 -10.47 -3.65
CA LEU A 188 0.17 -9.81 -4.15
C LEU A 188 -0.02 -8.38 -4.67
N ILE A 189 -0.92 -8.17 -5.64
CA ILE A 189 -1.13 -6.89 -6.35
C ILE A 189 -1.35 -5.70 -5.40
N PRO A 190 -2.18 -5.79 -4.33
CA PRO A 190 -2.34 -4.68 -3.40
C PRO A 190 -1.03 -4.24 -2.75
N ARG A 191 -0.15 -5.20 -2.40
CA ARG A 191 1.14 -4.88 -1.79
C ARG A 191 2.06 -4.17 -2.79
N VAL A 192 2.12 -4.65 -4.03
CA VAL A 192 2.90 -3.98 -5.09
C VAL A 192 2.44 -2.53 -5.27
N MET A 193 1.12 -2.28 -5.31
CA MET A 193 0.58 -0.91 -5.46
C MET A 193 0.97 0.02 -4.31
N THR A 194 1.01 -0.46 -3.07
CA THR A 194 1.44 0.38 -1.93
C THR A 194 2.95 0.58 -1.89
N GLU A 195 3.76 -0.41 -2.30
CA GLU A 195 5.21 -0.25 -2.44
C GLU A 195 5.59 0.78 -3.53
N MET A 196 4.80 0.89 -4.61
CA MET A 196 4.99 1.95 -5.60
C MET A 196 4.80 3.35 -4.98
N ALA A 197 3.77 3.53 -4.16
CA ALA A 197 3.55 4.78 -3.43
C ALA A 197 4.66 5.04 -2.41
N HIS A 198 5.11 4.01 -1.68
CA HIS A 198 6.24 4.10 -0.76
C HIS A 198 7.51 4.59 -1.48
N SER A 199 7.84 4.00 -2.63
CA SER A 199 8.97 4.41 -3.44
C SER A 199 8.86 5.85 -3.97
N GLU A 200 7.64 6.32 -4.33
CA GLU A 200 7.40 7.66 -4.85
C GLU A 200 7.39 8.74 -3.75
N THR A 201 6.91 8.40 -2.54
CA THR A 201 6.57 9.40 -1.51
C THR A 201 7.32 9.26 -0.20
N GLY A 202 7.97 8.13 0.04
CA GLY A 202 8.55 7.78 1.34
C GLY A 202 7.51 7.43 2.42
N ILE A 203 6.23 7.24 2.04
CA ILE A 203 5.12 6.90 2.94
C ILE A 203 4.76 5.43 2.76
N ASP A 204 5.07 4.58 3.75
CA ASP A 204 4.76 3.14 3.76
C ASP A 204 3.43 2.89 4.49
N ILE A 205 2.37 2.61 3.73
CA ILE A 205 1.07 2.20 4.27
C ILE A 205 0.78 0.77 3.81
N HIS A 206 0.74 -0.17 4.74
CA HIS A 206 0.37 -1.54 4.38
C HIS A 206 -1.09 -1.61 3.92
N PRO A 207 -1.43 -2.27 2.79
CA PRO A 207 -2.78 -2.23 2.22
C PRO A 207 -3.85 -2.88 3.10
N ALA A 208 -3.46 -3.76 4.04
CA ALA A 208 -4.39 -4.38 5.00
C ALA A 208 -4.69 -3.50 6.23
N ALA A 209 -4.01 -2.36 6.43
CA ALA A 209 -4.37 -1.41 7.48
C ALA A 209 -5.77 -0.86 7.23
N THR A 210 -6.52 -0.56 8.30
CA THR A 210 -7.83 0.07 8.22
C THR A 210 -7.72 1.54 8.61
N ILE A 211 -8.10 2.46 7.72
CA ILE A 211 -7.99 3.91 7.94
C ILE A 211 -9.34 4.57 7.66
N GLY A 212 -9.84 5.34 8.62
CA GLY A 212 -11.09 6.08 8.55
C GLY A 212 -11.06 7.26 7.57
N LYS A 213 -11.99 8.20 7.75
CA LYS A 213 -12.16 9.41 6.93
C LYS A 213 -11.35 10.56 7.49
N TYR A 214 -11.16 11.63 6.69
CA TYR A 214 -10.43 12.83 7.10
C TYR A 214 -9.03 12.52 7.63
N PHE A 215 -8.40 11.50 7.07
CA PHE A 215 -7.04 11.12 7.44
C PHE A 215 -6.02 11.93 6.63
N THR A 216 -4.98 12.43 7.29
CA THR A 216 -3.89 13.11 6.60
C THR A 216 -2.53 12.81 7.20
N ILE A 217 -1.50 12.93 6.37
CA ILE A 217 -0.09 12.85 6.74
C ILE A 217 0.58 14.12 6.24
N ASP A 218 1.16 14.88 7.15
CA ASP A 218 1.88 16.10 6.82
C ASP A 218 3.36 15.78 6.53
N HIS A 219 3.92 16.33 5.45
CA HIS A 219 5.22 15.99 4.86
C HIS A 219 5.35 14.51 4.45
N GLY A 220 5.31 13.61 5.40
CA GLY A 220 5.08 12.17 5.26
C GLY A 220 6.33 11.30 5.12
N THR A 221 7.49 11.81 4.73
CA THR A 221 8.69 11.00 4.56
C THR A 221 9.00 10.18 5.82
N GLY A 222 9.17 8.87 5.65
CA GLY A 222 9.49 7.95 6.74
C GLY A 222 8.31 7.52 7.61
N VAL A 223 7.07 7.83 7.23
CA VAL A 223 5.87 7.28 7.90
C VAL A 223 5.74 5.80 7.59
N VAL A 224 5.47 4.99 8.62
CA VAL A 224 5.21 3.55 8.49
C VAL A 224 3.93 3.18 9.20
N ILE A 225 2.96 2.61 8.47
CA ILE A 225 1.67 2.11 8.99
C ILE A 225 1.56 0.61 8.75
N GLY A 226 1.69 -0.18 9.82
CA GLY A 226 1.72 -1.65 9.75
C GLY A 226 0.37 -2.29 9.44
N ALA A 227 0.42 -3.52 8.96
CA ALA A 227 -0.70 -4.29 8.37
C ALA A 227 -1.97 -4.38 9.22
N THR A 228 -1.86 -4.44 10.53
CA THR A 228 -3.02 -4.60 11.44
C THR A 228 -3.35 -3.34 12.22
N CYS A 229 -2.87 -2.17 11.76
CA CYS A 229 -3.29 -0.88 12.29
C CYS A 229 -4.78 -0.65 12.04
N ILE A 230 -5.44 -0.06 13.04
CA ILE A 230 -6.80 0.46 12.92
C ILE A 230 -6.73 1.94 13.28
N ILE A 231 -7.06 2.79 12.35
CA ILE A 231 -7.01 4.25 12.49
C ILE A 231 -8.41 4.80 12.28
N GLY A 232 -8.92 5.56 13.26
CA GLY A 232 -10.22 6.19 13.24
C GLY A 232 -10.32 7.38 12.29
N ASP A 233 -11.38 8.15 12.46
CA ASP A 233 -11.65 9.35 11.67
C ASP A 233 -10.85 10.56 12.19
N ASN A 234 -10.52 11.50 11.29
CA ASN A 234 -9.85 12.76 11.62
C ASN A 234 -8.51 12.59 12.37
N VAL A 235 -7.70 11.60 11.94
CA VAL A 235 -6.37 11.38 12.51
C VAL A 235 -5.32 12.09 11.65
N LYS A 236 -4.41 12.82 12.30
CA LYS A 236 -3.28 13.50 11.65
C LYS A 236 -1.96 12.89 12.11
N LEU A 237 -1.13 12.51 11.15
CA LEU A 237 0.25 12.07 11.38
C LEU A 237 1.22 13.07 10.74
N TYR A 238 2.43 13.15 11.30
CA TYR A 238 3.54 13.91 10.72
C TYR A 238 4.64 12.97 10.23
N GLN A 239 5.63 13.50 9.52
CA GLN A 239 6.76 12.75 9.00
C GLN A 239 7.45 11.88 10.07
N GLY A 240 8.00 10.75 9.64
CA GLY A 240 8.75 9.82 10.49
C GLY A 240 7.94 9.06 11.54
N VAL A 241 6.62 9.21 11.57
CA VAL A 241 5.76 8.47 12.52
C VAL A 241 5.77 6.98 12.17
N THR A 242 6.00 6.13 13.18
CA THR A 242 5.94 4.68 13.05
C THR A 242 4.82 4.10 13.87
N LEU A 243 3.86 3.44 13.21
CA LEU A 243 2.81 2.60 13.81
C LEU A 243 3.17 1.13 13.60
N GLY A 244 3.99 0.59 14.51
CA GLY A 244 4.68 -0.68 14.34
C GLY A 244 4.31 -1.77 15.35
N ALA A 245 4.90 -2.95 15.18
CA ALA A 245 4.86 -4.02 16.16
C ALA A 245 5.94 -3.81 17.24
N LYS A 246 5.61 -4.12 18.51
CA LYS A 246 6.60 -4.09 19.59
C LYS A 246 7.44 -5.37 19.62
N SER A 247 6.78 -6.50 19.45
CA SER A 247 7.33 -7.84 19.42
C SER A 247 6.33 -8.75 18.71
N PHE A 248 6.77 -9.92 18.33
CA PHE A 248 5.92 -10.96 17.78
C PHE A 248 6.35 -12.31 18.38
N PRO A 249 5.40 -13.22 18.66
CA PRO A 249 5.71 -14.57 19.09
C PRO A 249 6.42 -15.31 17.97
N LEU A 250 7.30 -16.23 18.38
CA LEU A 250 8.04 -17.09 17.47
C LEU A 250 7.43 -18.50 17.50
N ASP A 251 7.51 -19.20 16.39
CA ASP A 251 7.20 -20.63 16.30
C ASP A 251 8.34 -21.49 16.89
N GLU A 252 8.17 -22.80 16.83
CA GLU A 252 9.15 -23.78 17.36
C GLU A 252 10.51 -23.70 16.63
N ASN A 253 10.55 -23.13 15.42
CA ASN A 253 11.75 -22.95 14.63
C ASN A 253 12.39 -21.56 14.79
N GLY A 254 11.84 -20.71 15.67
CA GLY A 254 12.32 -19.35 15.89
C GLY A 254 11.86 -18.33 14.86
N ASN A 255 10.89 -18.67 13.99
CA ASN A 255 10.34 -17.76 13.00
C ASN A 255 9.13 -16.98 13.54
N PRO A 256 8.93 -15.72 13.12
CA PRO A 256 7.75 -14.95 13.50
C PRO A 256 6.45 -15.60 13.04
N ILE A 257 5.51 -15.82 13.97
CA ILE A 257 4.16 -16.28 13.65
C ILE A 257 3.46 -15.22 12.79
N LYS A 258 2.98 -15.63 11.61
CA LYS A 258 2.33 -14.74 10.64
C LYS A 258 0.86 -14.50 10.97
N GLY A 259 0.26 -13.42 10.43
CA GLY A 259 -1.19 -13.18 10.46
C GLY A 259 -1.76 -12.64 11.79
N ILE A 260 -0.98 -12.50 12.85
CA ILE A 260 -1.46 -12.01 14.14
C ILE A 260 -1.58 -10.48 14.19
N GLN A 261 -2.54 -10.01 14.99
CA GLN A 261 -2.73 -8.58 15.24
C GLN A 261 -1.63 -8.06 16.18
N ARG A 262 -0.80 -7.13 15.69
CA ARG A 262 0.39 -6.65 16.40
C ARG A 262 0.65 -5.15 16.33
N HIS A 263 -0.17 -4.41 15.56
CA HIS A 263 -0.02 -2.97 15.35
C HIS A 263 -1.04 -2.16 16.14
N PRO A 264 -0.80 -0.87 16.40
CA PRO A 264 -1.65 -0.05 17.27
C PRO A 264 -3.03 0.24 16.67
N ILE A 265 -3.93 0.65 17.58
CA ILE A 265 -5.25 1.21 17.29
C ILE A 265 -5.22 2.68 17.69
N LEU A 266 -5.47 3.57 16.76
CA LEU A 266 -5.69 4.99 16.99
C LEU A 266 -7.18 5.27 16.86
N LYS A 267 -7.78 5.88 17.88
CA LYS A 267 -9.17 6.33 17.85
C LYS A 267 -9.28 7.67 17.12
N ASP A 268 -10.49 8.20 17.03
CA ASP A 268 -10.78 9.43 16.29
C ASP A 268 -10.04 10.64 16.88
N ASN A 269 -9.79 11.64 16.05
CA ASN A 269 -9.20 12.91 16.46
C ASN A 269 -7.79 12.81 17.10
N VAL A 270 -7.04 11.75 16.83
CA VAL A 270 -5.66 11.59 17.33
C VAL A 270 -4.68 12.36 16.46
N VAL A 271 -3.75 13.08 17.11
CA VAL A 271 -2.65 13.77 16.44
C VAL A 271 -1.33 13.16 16.91
N VAL A 272 -0.47 12.79 15.95
CA VAL A 272 0.85 12.18 16.21
C VAL A 272 1.91 13.01 15.51
N TYR A 273 2.73 13.73 16.30
CA TYR A 273 3.78 14.59 15.78
C TYR A 273 5.02 13.83 15.32
N ALA A 274 5.89 14.54 14.64
CA ALA A 274 7.05 14.03 13.92
C ALA A 274 7.92 13.04 14.70
N ASN A 275 8.34 11.96 14.02
CA ASN A 275 9.22 10.93 14.53
C ASN A 275 8.71 10.20 15.80
N ALA A 276 7.44 10.34 16.15
CA ALA A 276 6.88 9.55 17.24
C ALA A 276 6.74 8.08 16.83
N THR A 277 7.04 7.17 17.76
CA THR A 277 7.01 5.74 17.52
C THR A 277 6.00 5.07 18.46
N ILE A 278 4.96 4.45 17.90
CA ILE A 278 3.88 3.77 18.62
C ILE A 278 3.93 2.28 18.30
N LEU A 279 4.21 1.45 19.30
CA LEU A 279 4.47 0.02 19.09
C LEU A 279 3.56 -0.89 19.88
N GLY A 280 3.12 -1.95 19.20
CA GLY A 280 2.36 -3.05 19.78
C GLY A 280 0.85 -2.89 19.61
N ARG A 281 0.09 -3.93 19.99
CA ARG A 281 -1.38 -3.91 19.94
C ARG A 281 -1.95 -3.11 21.12
N ILE A 282 -1.71 -1.81 21.11
CA ILE A 282 -2.16 -0.84 22.11
C ILE A 282 -3.21 0.09 21.50
N THR A 283 -4.02 0.69 22.35
CA THR A 283 -5.05 1.66 21.93
C THR A 283 -4.65 3.06 22.37
N ILE A 284 -4.58 3.97 21.41
CA ILE A 284 -4.49 5.41 21.64
C ILE A 284 -5.91 5.96 21.62
N GLY A 285 -6.36 6.47 22.77
CA GLY A 285 -7.74 6.96 22.96
C GLY A 285 -8.05 8.17 22.09
N GLU A 286 -9.34 8.45 21.91
CA GLU A 286 -9.84 9.57 21.15
C GLU A 286 -9.26 10.91 21.65
N GLY A 287 -8.96 11.82 20.71
CA GLY A 287 -8.45 13.15 21.02
C GLY A 287 -7.06 13.18 21.66
N CYS A 288 -6.34 12.05 21.68
CA CYS A 288 -4.96 12.04 22.19
C CYS A 288 -4.01 12.80 21.30
N VAL A 289 -3.03 13.45 21.93
CA VAL A 289 -1.93 14.14 21.26
C VAL A 289 -0.60 13.51 21.69
N ILE A 290 0.20 13.08 20.73
CA ILE A 290 1.53 12.51 20.95
C ILE A 290 2.56 13.43 20.34
N GLY A 291 3.41 14.02 21.19
CA GLY A 291 4.46 14.95 20.81
C GLY A 291 5.56 14.30 19.98
N GLY A 292 6.39 15.10 19.35
CA GLY A 292 7.49 14.65 18.53
C GLY A 292 8.54 13.84 19.29
N ASN A 293 9.14 12.85 18.59
CA ASN A 293 10.19 11.97 19.15
C ASN A 293 9.75 11.18 20.40
N VAL A 294 8.45 10.94 20.59
CA VAL A 294 7.91 10.21 21.74
C VAL A 294 7.77 8.73 21.41
N TRP A 295 8.19 7.87 22.36
CA TRP A 295 8.05 6.41 22.27
C TRP A 295 6.87 5.94 23.11
N VAL A 296 5.89 5.26 22.48
CA VAL A 296 4.64 4.81 23.12
C VAL A 296 4.49 3.30 22.97
N THR A 297 4.42 2.60 24.12
CA THR A 297 4.26 1.14 24.16
C THR A 297 3.16 0.70 25.12
N ARG A 298 2.31 1.64 25.58
CA ARG A 298 1.16 1.38 26.48
C ARG A 298 -0.03 2.18 25.99
N SER A 299 -1.22 1.64 26.16
CA SER A 299 -2.47 2.32 25.81
C SER A 299 -2.62 3.66 26.55
N MET A 300 -3.28 4.61 25.90
CA MET A 300 -3.55 5.95 26.42
C MET A 300 -5.06 6.16 26.55
N LYS A 301 -5.50 6.76 27.64
CA LYS A 301 -6.91 7.15 27.84
C LYS A 301 -7.27 8.31 26.88
N PRO A 302 -8.55 8.47 26.54
CA PRO A 302 -8.99 9.61 25.70
C PRO A 302 -8.50 10.97 26.23
N ASN A 303 -8.27 11.92 25.32
CA ASN A 303 -7.85 13.28 25.58
C ASN A 303 -6.53 13.42 26.37
N THR A 304 -5.70 12.38 26.33
CA THR A 304 -4.37 12.41 26.98
C THR A 304 -3.34 13.04 26.04
N LYS A 305 -2.54 13.97 26.57
CA LYS A 305 -1.38 14.53 25.88
C LYS A 305 -0.10 13.91 26.42
N LYS A 306 0.79 13.45 25.55
CA LYS A 306 2.08 12.85 25.92
C LYS A 306 3.21 13.51 25.16
N TYR A 307 4.08 14.19 25.89
CA TYR A 307 5.25 14.87 25.36
C TYR A 307 6.54 14.26 25.92
N LYS A 308 7.66 14.50 25.25
CA LYS A 308 8.98 14.15 25.77
C LYS A 308 9.25 15.03 26.99
N LYS A 309 9.58 14.41 28.14
CA LYS A 309 10.05 15.18 29.29
C LYS A 309 11.44 15.74 28.95
N GLU A 310 11.58 17.05 28.91
CA GLU A 310 12.88 17.65 28.86
C GLU A 310 13.60 17.42 30.19
N LYS A 311 14.85 16.96 30.11
CA LYS A 311 15.77 17.01 31.24
C LYS A 311 16.35 18.40 31.22
N THR A 312 15.69 19.36 31.84
CA THR A 312 16.34 20.66 32.05
C THR A 312 15.60 21.64 32.93
N ASP A 313 16.34 22.34 33.59
CA ASP A 313 16.27 23.69 34.06
C ASP A 313 15.15 24.55 33.44
N ASN A 314 14.01 24.65 34.13
CA ASN A 314 13.07 25.77 34.19
C ASN A 314 12.54 26.45 32.90
N LEU A 315 12.35 25.72 31.78
CA LEU A 315 11.57 26.24 30.67
C LEU A 315 10.41 25.28 30.39
N GLU A 316 9.23 25.58 30.89
CA GLU A 316 7.98 24.95 30.48
C GLU A 316 7.62 25.46 29.08
N PHE A 317 7.86 24.65 28.04
CA PHE A 317 7.26 24.89 26.74
C PHE A 317 5.82 24.36 26.74
N GLU A 318 4.87 25.27 26.82
CA GLU A 318 3.47 24.93 26.55
C GLU A 318 3.29 24.79 25.02
N TYR A 319 3.06 23.53 24.57
CA TYR A 319 2.59 23.28 23.22
C TYR A 319 1.13 23.72 23.12
N HIS A 320 0.88 24.82 22.48
CA HIS A 320 -0.46 25.28 22.13
C HIS A 320 -0.95 24.50 20.88
N ASN A 321 -2.25 24.24 20.80
CA ASN A 321 -2.87 23.68 19.60
C ASN A 321 -2.51 24.57 18.40
N GLY A 322 -1.81 24.02 17.41
CA GLY A 322 -1.36 24.76 16.22
C GLY A 322 0.12 25.11 16.18
N THR A 323 0.92 24.84 17.21
CA THR A 323 2.38 24.88 17.08
C THR A 323 2.80 23.62 16.35
N GLY A 324 3.01 23.77 15.05
CA GLY A 324 3.50 22.72 14.18
C GLY A 324 4.95 22.36 14.49
N ILE A 325 5.35 21.21 13.98
CA ILE A 325 6.67 20.63 13.73
C ILE A 325 7.60 20.61 14.94
#